data_55a2649714fee7dfe0194ff479d440f4
#
_entry.id   55a2649714fee7dfe0194ff479d440f4
#
_cell.length_a   1.000
_cell.length_b   1.000
_cell.length_c   1.000
_cell.angle_alpha   90.00
_cell.angle_beta   90.00
_cell.angle_gamma   90.00
#
_symmetry.space_group_name_H-M   'P 1'
#
loop_
_entity.id
_entity.type
_entity.pdbx_description
1 polymer ?
#
loop_
_entity_poly.entity_id
_entity_poly.type
_entity_poly.pdbx_seq_one_letter_code
_entity_poly.pdbx_strand_id
1 'polypeptide(L)'
;MFDSGNTGFMLVCAMLVLLMTPGLAFFYGGLSRRKNVVNTMIMVFGVLGIVAITWTIFGWSFAYGGDGSIPFFGGFDQIGLTGLVANITGEAPEALSHDCYPAMADVVFQLAFCMITTAIITGSLAGRMKYGAICAFVAIWTIVVYPPLAHMVWGGDGSLIGDTIGALDFAGGDVVHISSGLTGLVLCLLLGKRKGFGMMSYRPHNVPFVALGATLLWFGWFGFNAGSEFAADGVAALALVNTVVASGSALISWVIVERVKVGKPTLVGAATGLVAGLVVITPAAGFVEPWAALVMGLIVSPICYFAISFCKAKIGYDDALDAFGCHAVGGIVGGICTGIFCVPELSWTDFGGLIYTGDVSLLGSQILGILITVVFVGVLDVVIGLIVKACFKGSLRVSEEEEAQGLDVAAHGESAYPAYIGLD
;
A
#
# COMPACT_ATOMS: atom_id res chain seq x y z
N MET A 1 1.12 -28.71 -17.21
CA MET A 1 2.59 -28.51 -17.28
C MET A 1 2.82 -27.04 -16.96
N PHE A 2 3.78 -26.70 -16.10
CA PHE A 2 4.06 -25.29 -15.77
C PHE A 2 4.54 -24.53 -17.01
N ASP A 3 4.02 -23.32 -17.17
CA ASP A 3 4.57 -22.34 -18.13
C ASP A 3 5.82 -21.68 -17.52
N SER A 4 6.96 -21.86 -18.19
CA SER A 4 8.23 -21.33 -17.70
C SER A 4 8.34 -19.80 -17.83
N GLY A 5 7.63 -19.21 -18.82
CA GLY A 5 7.59 -17.76 -19.01
C GLY A 5 6.82 -17.09 -17.87
N ASN A 6 5.59 -17.53 -17.61
CA ASN A 6 4.77 -17.03 -16.50
C ASN A 6 5.42 -17.30 -15.14
N THR A 7 6.02 -18.48 -14.94
CA THR A 7 6.74 -18.80 -13.70
C THR A 7 7.92 -17.82 -13.48
N GLY A 8 8.75 -17.61 -14.49
CA GLY A 8 9.89 -16.69 -14.40
C GLY A 8 9.43 -15.24 -14.18
N PHE A 9 8.39 -14.81 -14.90
CA PHE A 9 7.79 -13.49 -14.77
C PHE A 9 7.27 -13.24 -13.33
N MET A 10 6.47 -14.14 -12.79
CA MET A 10 5.90 -14.01 -11.44
C MET A 10 6.96 -14.01 -10.35
N LEU A 11 8.00 -14.86 -10.44
CA LEU A 11 9.11 -14.85 -9.50
C LEU A 11 9.88 -13.51 -9.53
N VAL A 12 10.12 -12.95 -10.72
CA VAL A 12 10.77 -11.63 -10.86
C VAL A 12 9.87 -10.53 -10.31
N CYS A 13 8.58 -10.54 -10.62
CA CYS A 13 7.62 -9.58 -10.08
C CYS A 13 7.53 -9.64 -8.56
N ALA A 14 7.50 -10.84 -7.97
CA ALA A 14 7.52 -11.01 -6.51
C ALA A 14 8.77 -10.39 -5.87
N MET A 15 9.96 -10.60 -6.45
CA MET A 15 11.20 -9.99 -5.98
C MET A 15 11.19 -8.46 -6.09
N LEU A 16 10.61 -7.92 -7.17
CA LEU A 16 10.47 -6.48 -7.36
C LEU A 16 9.53 -5.86 -6.31
N VAL A 17 8.39 -6.51 -6.04
CA VAL A 17 7.47 -6.04 -4.99
C VAL A 17 8.11 -6.13 -3.60
N LEU A 18 8.83 -7.21 -3.30
CA LEU A 18 9.54 -7.36 -2.04
C LEU A 18 10.56 -6.23 -1.82
N LEU A 19 11.25 -5.78 -2.88
CA LEU A 19 12.19 -4.66 -2.84
C LEU A 19 11.52 -3.34 -2.42
N MET A 20 10.21 -3.18 -2.67
CA MET A 20 9.50 -1.95 -2.32
C MET A 20 9.48 -1.70 -0.81
N THR A 21 9.39 -2.72 0.00
CA THR A 21 9.31 -2.54 1.47
C THR A 21 10.60 -1.96 2.05
N PRO A 22 11.81 -2.48 1.82
CA PRO A 22 13.03 -1.78 2.21
C PRO A 22 13.21 -0.43 1.49
N GLY A 23 12.73 -0.29 0.25
CA GLY A 23 12.68 1.00 -0.45
C GLY A 23 11.86 2.04 0.32
N LEU A 24 10.71 1.63 0.87
CA LEU A 24 9.87 2.48 1.72
C LEU A 24 10.58 2.87 3.02
N ALA A 25 11.39 1.96 3.61
CA ALA A 25 12.19 2.31 4.77
C ALA A 25 13.15 3.48 4.50
N PHE A 26 13.78 3.52 3.33
CA PHE A 26 14.61 4.67 2.90
C PHE A 26 13.78 5.92 2.62
N PHE A 27 12.63 5.78 1.96
CA PHE A 27 11.74 6.91 1.67
C PHE A 27 11.25 7.56 2.97
N TYR A 28 10.67 6.79 3.87
CA TYR A 28 10.19 7.27 5.17
C TYR A 28 11.32 7.68 6.10
N GLY A 29 12.42 6.92 6.12
CA GLY A 29 13.61 7.28 6.86
C GLY A 29 14.15 8.66 6.48
N GLY A 30 14.24 8.94 5.17
CA GLY A 30 14.67 10.24 4.65
C GLY A 30 13.72 11.39 4.98
N LEU A 31 12.41 11.14 4.96
CA LEU A 31 11.37 12.12 5.32
C LEU A 31 11.31 12.39 6.82
N SER A 32 11.71 11.44 7.67
CA SER A 32 11.64 11.56 9.12
C SER A 32 12.62 12.59 9.67
N ARG A 33 12.48 12.93 10.95
CA ARG A 33 13.48 13.76 11.65
C ARG A 33 14.76 12.95 11.90
N ARG A 34 15.92 13.60 11.88
CA ARG A 34 17.24 13.00 12.13
C ARG A 34 17.32 12.09 13.36
N LYS A 35 16.56 12.37 14.40
CA LYS A 35 16.53 11.64 15.66
C LYS A 35 15.49 10.51 15.74
N ASN A 36 14.80 10.22 14.61
CA ASN A 36 13.76 9.20 14.48
C ASN A 36 13.96 8.31 13.25
N VAL A 37 15.14 8.34 12.65
CA VAL A 37 15.44 7.60 11.40
C VAL A 37 15.44 6.12 11.63
N VAL A 38 16.23 5.66 12.62
CA VAL A 38 16.31 4.25 13.02
C VAL A 38 14.93 3.75 13.43
N ASN A 39 14.20 4.50 14.28
CA ASN A 39 12.85 4.15 14.70
C ASN A 39 11.90 4.01 13.51
N THR A 40 11.95 4.93 12.54
CA THR A 40 11.09 4.86 11.35
C THR A 40 11.44 3.65 10.49
N MET A 41 12.72 3.39 10.27
CA MET A 41 13.17 2.26 9.45
C MET A 41 12.87 0.91 10.13
N ILE A 42 13.14 0.78 11.43
CA ILE A 42 12.90 -0.49 12.14
C ILE A 42 11.41 -0.83 12.23
N MET A 43 10.49 0.16 12.24
CA MET A 43 9.07 -0.12 12.12
C MET A 43 8.75 -0.85 10.81
N VAL A 44 9.33 -0.43 9.68
CA VAL A 44 9.17 -1.10 8.39
C VAL A 44 9.81 -2.50 8.40
N PHE A 45 11.04 -2.64 8.94
CA PHE A 45 11.69 -3.95 9.04
C PHE A 45 10.95 -4.91 9.98
N GLY A 46 10.39 -4.40 11.08
CA GLY A 46 9.56 -5.19 11.99
C GLY A 46 8.30 -5.73 11.31
N VAL A 47 7.69 -4.93 10.44
CA VAL A 47 6.57 -5.37 9.60
C VAL A 47 6.96 -6.55 8.72
N LEU A 48 8.12 -6.51 8.04
CA LEU A 48 8.58 -7.62 7.21
C LEU A 48 8.59 -8.95 7.97
N GLY A 49 9.17 -8.96 9.18
CA GLY A 49 9.24 -10.17 10.00
C GLY A 49 7.87 -10.67 10.47
N ILE A 50 7.00 -9.74 10.90
CA ILE A 50 5.66 -10.10 11.39
C ILE A 50 4.81 -10.64 10.25
N VAL A 51 4.78 -9.97 9.10
CA VAL A 51 3.98 -10.39 7.95
C VAL A 51 4.44 -11.72 7.40
N ALA A 52 5.77 -11.99 7.35
CA ALA A 52 6.28 -13.29 6.93
C ALA A 52 5.70 -14.43 7.77
N ILE A 53 5.55 -14.23 9.08
CA ILE A 53 4.99 -15.22 10.00
C ILE A 53 3.46 -15.31 9.84
N THR A 54 2.76 -14.18 9.94
CA THR A 54 1.29 -14.17 9.92
C THR A 54 0.72 -14.59 8.58
N TRP A 55 1.36 -14.22 7.46
CA TRP A 55 0.97 -14.63 6.13
C TRP A 55 1.12 -16.13 5.92
N THR A 56 2.26 -16.68 6.33
CA THR A 56 2.52 -18.13 6.23
C THR A 56 1.53 -18.93 7.06
N ILE A 57 1.23 -18.47 8.28
CA ILE A 57 0.33 -19.25 9.17
C ILE A 57 -1.12 -19.08 8.76
N PHE A 58 -1.60 -17.85 8.55
CA PHE A 58 -3.03 -17.54 8.39
C PHE A 58 -3.34 -16.80 7.09
N GLY A 59 -2.53 -15.80 6.73
CA GLY A 59 -2.88 -14.79 5.75
C GLY A 59 -3.23 -15.35 4.38
N TRP A 60 -2.42 -16.28 3.86
CA TRP A 60 -2.72 -16.93 2.59
C TRP A 60 -4.05 -17.67 2.62
N SER A 61 -4.27 -18.51 3.62
CA SER A 61 -5.50 -19.30 3.73
C SER A 61 -6.74 -18.42 3.85
N PHE A 62 -6.64 -17.31 4.61
CA PHE A 62 -7.76 -16.39 4.81
C PHE A 62 -8.06 -15.53 3.59
N ALA A 63 -7.08 -15.31 2.73
CA ALA A 63 -7.25 -14.57 1.48
C ALA A 63 -7.70 -15.46 0.31
N TYR A 64 -7.07 -16.63 0.15
CA TYR A 64 -7.15 -17.43 -1.08
C TYR A 64 -7.49 -18.90 -0.84
N GLY A 65 -7.70 -19.34 0.40
CA GLY A 65 -8.20 -20.68 0.70
C GLY A 65 -9.71 -20.78 0.58
N GLY A 66 -10.23 -21.98 0.88
CA GLY A 66 -11.67 -22.25 0.86
C GLY A 66 -12.20 -22.58 -0.54
N ASP A 67 -13.52 -22.65 -0.65
CA ASP A 67 -14.26 -23.03 -1.84
C ASP A 67 -15.07 -21.88 -2.47
N GLY A 68 -14.80 -20.63 -2.06
CA GLY A 68 -15.51 -19.46 -2.54
C GLY A 68 -16.93 -19.27 -1.97
N SER A 69 -17.36 -20.11 -1.02
CA SER A 69 -18.71 -20.05 -0.45
C SER A 69 -18.92 -18.85 0.51
N ILE A 70 -17.84 -18.25 1.01
CA ILE A 70 -17.90 -17.13 1.95
C ILE A 70 -17.39 -15.86 1.26
N PRO A 71 -18.23 -14.84 1.05
CA PRO A 71 -17.89 -13.69 0.20
C PRO A 71 -16.88 -12.72 0.80
N PHE A 72 -16.49 -12.86 2.07
CA PHE A 72 -15.60 -11.95 2.78
C PHE A 72 -14.43 -12.66 3.48
N PHE A 73 -14.23 -13.96 3.24
CA PHE A 73 -13.22 -14.73 3.92
C PHE A 73 -12.92 -16.02 3.16
N GLY A 74 -11.66 -16.32 2.92
CA GLY A 74 -11.25 -17.55 2.24
C GLY A 74 -11.57 -18.80 3.07
N GLY A 75 -10.62 -19.34 3.80
CA GLY A 75 -10.87 -20.56 4.57
C GLY A 75 -9.76 -20.91 5.55
N PHE A 76 -9.87 -22.09 6.15
CA PHE A 76 -8.88 -22.63 7.10
C PHE A 76 -8.09 -23.81 6.54
N ASP A 77 -8.36 -24.22 5.31
CA ASP A 77 -7.87 -25.43 4.67
C ASP A 77 -6.39 -25.39 4.30
N GLN A 78 -5.85 -24.18 4.07
CA GLN A 78 -4.46 -23.95 3.70
C GLN A 78 -3.63 -23.27 4.81
N ILE A 79 -4.05 -23.35 6.07
CA ILE A 79 -3.28 -22.84 7.21
C ILE A 79 -1.87 -23.44 7.22
N GLY A 80 -0.86 -22.59 7.40
CA GLY A 80 0.56 -22.98 7.34
C GLY A 80 1.01 -23.36 5.93
N LEU A 81 0.29 -22.94 4.89
CA LEU A 81 0.52 -23.30 3.49
C LEU A 81 0.43 -24.81 3.24
N THR A 82 -0.35 -25.52 4.06
CA THR A 82 -0.53 -26.97 3.93
C THR A 82 -1.27 -27.29 2.62
N GLY A 83 -0.86 -28.40 2.00
CA GLY A 83 -1.43 -28.84 0.71
C GLY A 83 -0.74 -28.23 -0.51
N LEU A 84 -0.15 -27.03 -0.42
CA LEU A 84 0.47 -26.35 -1.57
C LEU A 84 1.78 -26.98 -2.03
N VAL A 85 2.49 -27.72 -1.16
CA VAL A 85 3.79 -28.35 -1.49
C VAL A 85 3.63 -29.52 -2.46
N ALA A 86 2.50 -30.24 -2.43
CA ALA A 86 2.20 -31.32 -3.38
C ALA A 86 2.23 -30.86 -4.85
N ASN A 87 2.19 -29.57 -5.07
CA ASN A 87 2.06 -28.89 -6.34
C ASN A 87 3.39 -28.41 -6.92
N ILE A 88 4.49 -28.55 -6.18
CA ILE A 88 5.82 -28.10 -6.63
C ILE A 88 6.28 -28.90 -7.86
N THR A 89 5.91 -30.18 -7.95
CA THR A 89 6.33 -31.04 -9.04
C THR A 89 5.46 -30.94 -10.30
N GLY A 90 4.35 -30.19 -10.25
CA GLY A 90 3.42 -30.05 -11.39
C GLY A 90 2.59 -31.28 -11.69
N GLU A 91 2.55 -32.26 -10.77
CA GLU A 91 1.79 -33.50 -10.95
C GLU A 91 0.30 -33.37 -10.60
N ALA A 92 -0.08 -32.32 -9.85
CA ALA A 92 -1.47 -32.04 -9.49
C ALA A 92 -1.94 -30.76 -10.19
N PRO A 93 -2.87 -30.85 -11.16
CA PRO A 93 -3.40 -29.67 -11.90
C PRO A 93 -4.10 -28.65 -11.00
N GLU A 94 -4.74 -29.10 -9.90
CA GLU A 94 -5.47 -28.25 -8.93
C GLU A 94 -4.56 -27.30 -8.14
N ALA A 95 -3.29 -27.38 -8.41
CA ALA A 95 -2.22 -26.70 -7.76
C ALA A 95 -1.56 -25.63 -8.58
N LEU A 96 -1.97 -25.49 -9.77
CA LEU A 96 -1.56 -24.46 -10.67
C LEU A 96 -2.42 -23.23 -10.36
N SER A 97 -1.80 -22.07 -10.21
CA SER A 97 -2.56 -20.82 -10.26
C SER A 97 -3.13 -20.62 -11.68
N HIS A 98 -3.95 -19.61 -11.85
CA HIS A 98 -4.74 -19.35 -13.05
C HIS A 98 -4.00 -19.56 -14.37
N ASP A 99 -2.69 -19.24 -14.45
CA ASP A 99 -1.89 -19.25 -15.68
C ASP A 99 -0.80 -20.31 -15.72
N CYS A 100 -1.06 -21.46 -15.13
CA CYS A 100 -0.18 -22.63 -15.21
C CYS A 100 1.22 -22.41 -14.63
N TYR A 101 1.39 -21.64 -13.58
CA TYR A 101 2.62 -21.52 -12.82
C TYR A 101 2.44 -22.04 -11.37
N PRO A 102 3.53 -22.30 -10.61
CA PRO A 102 3.43 -22.83 -9.26
C PRO A 102 2.69 -21.88 -8.30
N ALA A 103 1.71 -22.36 -7.55
CA ALA A 103 0.99 -21.57 -6.55
C ALA A 103 1.90 -20.88 -5.51
N MET A 104 3.09 -21.45 -5.25
CA MET A 104 4.09 -20.81 -4.39
C MET A 104 4.63 -19.47 -4.94
N ALA A 105 4.54 -19.22 -6.25
CA ALA A 105 4.87 -17.93 -6.82
C ALA A 105 3.80 -16.88 -6.47
N ASP A 106 2.52 -17.25 -6.42
CA ASP A 106 1.44 -16.41 -5.90
C ASP A 106 1.60 -16.15 -4.41
N VAL A 107 1.88 -17.19 -3.64
CA VAL A 107 2.08 -17.06 -2.19
C VAL A 107 3.12 -15.97 -1.88
N VAL A 108 4.28 -15.99 -2.56
CA VAL A 108 5.35 -15.02 -2.31
C VAL A 108 5.03 -13.65 -2.90
N PHE A 109 4.33 -13.58 -4.03
CA PHE A 109 3.89 -12.33 -4.64
C PHE A 109 2.90 -11.60 -3.72
N GLN A 110 1.86 -12.28 -3.28
CA GLN A 110 0.84 -11.74 -2.38
C GLN A 110 1.37 -11.48 -0.96
N LEU A 111 2.35 -12.28 -0.48
CA LEU A 111 3.10 -11.99 0.73
C LEU A 111 3.77 -10.61 0.65
N ALA A 112 4.43 -10.32 -0.48
CA ALA A 112 5.11 -9.05 -0.68
C ALA A 112 4.12 -7.87 -0.74
N PHE A 113 2.92 -8.08 -1.28
CA PHE A 113 1.82 -7.10 -1.23
C PHE A 113 1.36 -6.81 0.19
N CYS A 114 1.14 -7.83 1.00
CA CYS A 114 0.81 -7.66 2.42
C CYS A 114 1.92 -6.91 3.18
N MET A 115 3.19 -7.21 2.89
CA MET A 115 4.35 -6.55 3.50
C MET A 115 4.38 -5.05 3.20
N ILE A 116 4.29 -4.66 1.92
CA ILE A 116 4.34 -3.24 1.56
C ILE A 116 3.10 -2.49 2.06
N THR A 117 1.91 -3.08 1.97
CA THR A 117 0.67 -2.49 2.48
C THR A 117 0.77 -2.14 3.94
N THR A 118 1.21 -3.10 4.75
CA THR A 118 1.38 -2.93 6.19
C THR A 118 2.48 -1.93 6.52
N ALA A 119 3.55 -1.90 5.75
CA ALA A 119 4.65 -0.96 5.92
C ALA A 119 4.22 0.50 5.68
N ILE A 120 3.30 0.76 4.73
CA ILE A 120 2.75 2.10 4.45
C ILE A 120 2.13 2.72 5.70
N ILE A 121 1.46 1.94 6.54
CA ILE A 121 0.81 2.40 7.78
C ILE A 121 1.80 3.14 8.68
N THR A 122 3.05 2.66 8.75
CA THR A 122 4.09 3.19 9.65
C THR A 122 4.41 4.67 9.40
N GLY A 123 4.20 5.15 8.19
CA GLY A 123 4.44 6.55 7.82
C GLY A 123 3.63 7.55 8.62
N SER A 124 2.35 7.25 8.90
CA SER A 124 1.48 8.12 9.68
C SER A 124 1.86 8.21 11.17
N LEU A 125 2.66 7.26 11.65
CA LEU A 125 2.94 7.02 13.07
C LEU A 125 4.31 7.54 13.52
N ALA A 126 5.15 7.90 12.55
CA ALA A 126 6.56 8.23 12.75
C ALA A 126 6.78 9.25 13.88
N GLY A 127 7.73 8.92 14.76
CA GLY A 127 8.25 9.81 15.81
C GLY A 127 7.39 9.92 17.08
N ARG A 128 6.34 9.08 17.26
CA ARG A 128 5.53 9.12 18.49
C ARG A 128 4.89 7.80 18.93
N MET A 129 4.81 6.79 18.08
CA MET A 129 4.22 5.50 18.47
C MET A 129 5.25 4.59 19.12
N LYS A 130 4.83 3.84 20.14
CA LYS A 130 5.64 2.78 20.76
C LYS A 130 5.88 1.66 19.74
N TYR A 131 7.13 1.23 19.59
CA TYR A 131 7.50 0.16 18.66
C TYR A 131 6.74 -1.15 18.94
N GLY A 132 6.66 -1.59 20.19
CA GLY A 132 5.88 -2.77 20.54
C GLY A 132 4.39 -2.65 20.24
N ALA A 133 3.81 -1.45 20.33
CA ALA A 133 2.40 -1.24 20.03
C ALA A 133 2.10 -1.36 18.52
N ILE A 134 2.96 -0.84 17.63
CA ILE A 134 2.79 -1.05 16.21
C ILE A 134 2.99 -2.52 15.83
N CYS A 135 3.95 -3.21 16.42
CA CYS A 135 4.16 -4.64 16.20
C CYS A 135 2.92 -5.47 16.59
N ALA A 136 2.31 -5.19 17.76
CA ALA A 136 1.09 -5.86 18.19
C ALA A 136 -0.10 -5.55 17.29
N PHE A 137 -0.26 -4.28 16.86
CA PHE A 137 -1.32 -3.88 15.94
C PHE A 137 -1.18 -4.60 14.60
N VAL A 138 -0.01 -4.57 14.01
CA VAL A 138 0.30 -5.21 12.72
C VAL A 138 0.07 -6.72 12.76
N ALA A 139 0.47 -7.39 13.85
CA ALA A 139 0.25 -8.83 13.99
C ALA A 139 -1.23 -9.22 13.94
N ILE A 140 -2.13 -8.39 14.51
CA ILE A 140 -3.58 -8.62 14.43
C ILE A 140 -4.11 -8.20 13.07
N TRP A 141 -3.73 -7.03 12.57
CA TRP A 141 -4.21 -6.43 11.34
C TRP A 141 -3.96 -7.32 10.12
N THR A 142 -2.77 -7.93 10.05
CA THR A 142 -2.38 -8.84 8.96
C THR A 142 -3.05 -10.22 9.02
N ILE A 143 -3.89 -10.46 10.00
CA ILE A 143 -4.72 -11.67 10.11
C ILE A 143 -6.19 -11.33 9.85
N VAL A 144 -6.72 -10.25 10.44
CA VAL A 144 -8.16 -9.99 10.47
C VAL A 144 -8.63 -8.85 9.57
N VAL A 145 -7.72 -8.06 9.00
CA VAL A 145 -8.08 -6.95 8.09
C VAL A 145 -7.60 -7.22 6.67
N TYR A 146 -6.30 -7.32 6.47
CA TYR A 146 -5.74 -7.44 5.12
C TYR A 146 -6.20 -8.69 4.36
N PRO A 147 -6.08 -9.92 4.89
CA PRO A 147 -6.46 -11.11 4.14
C PRO A 147 -7.97 -11.18 3.82
N PRO A 148 -8.90 -10.87 4.74
CA PRO A 148 -10.31 -10.79 4.40
C PRO A 148 -10.63 -9.72 3.35
N LEU A 149 -9.97 -8.55 3.40
CA LEU A 149 -10.14 -7.54 2.36
C LEU A 149 -9.61 -8.02 1.00
N ALA A 150 -8.43 -8.67 0.98
CA ALA A 150 -7.88 -9.27 -0.22
C ALA A 150 -8.82 -10.32 -0.81
N HIS A 151 -9.46 -11.15 0.04
CA HIS A 151 -10.49 -12.10 -0.38
C HIS A 151 -11.71 -11.39 -0.97
N MET A 152 -12.23 -10.37 -0.31
CA MET A 152 -13.39 -9.63 -0.82
C MET A 152 -13.16 -9.04 -2.22
N VAL A 153 -11.92 -8.65 -2.54
CA VAL A 153 -11.58 -8.00 -3.82
C VAL A 153 -11.06 -9.01 -4.85
N TRP A 154 -10.21 -9.96 -4.45
CA TRP A 154 -9.46 -10.85 -5.34
C TRP A 154 -9.71 -12.35 -5.10
N GLY A 155 -10.68 -12.69 -4.26
CA GLY A 155 -10.98 -14.09 -3.91
C GLY A 155 -11.64 -14.92 -5.03
N GLY A 156 -11.86 -14.33 -6.21
CA GLY A 156 -12.50 -15.00 -7.34
C GLY A 156 -14.02 -15.11 -7.19
N ASP A 157 -14.60 -16.16 -7.75
CA ASP A 157 -16.05 -16.39 -7.77
C ASP A 157 -16.64 -16.37 -6.36
N GLY A 158 -17.70 -15.60 -6.17
CA GLY A 158 -18.38 -15.43 -4.88
C GLY A 158 -17.80 -14.33 -3.98
N SER A 159 -16.67 -13.74 -4.31
CA SER A 159 -16.10 -12.62 -3.54
C SER A 159 -17.02 -11.39 -3.54
N LEU A 160 -17.06 -10.67 -2.41
CA LEU A 160 -18.04 -9.60 -2.21
C LEU A 160 -17.83 -8.41 -3.15
N ILE A 161 -16.61 -7.89 -3.23
CA ILE A 161 -16.30 -6.65 -3.95
C ILE A 161 -15.99 -6.95 -5.42
N GLY A 162 -15.13 -7.92 -5.68
CA GLY A 162 -14.68 -8.24 -7.03
C GLY A 162 -15.76 -8.88 -7.89
N ASP A 163 -16.43 -9.92 -7.37
CA ASP A 163 -17.42 -10.65 -8.14
C ASP A 163 -18.86 -10.15 -7.91
N THR A 164 -19.35 -10.17 -6.67
CA THR A 164 -20.77 -9.85 -6.39
C THR A 164 -21.12 -8.40 -6.74
N ILE A 165 -20.24 -7.43 -6.43
CA ILE A 165 -20.44 -6.01 -6.73
C ILE A 165 -19.89 -5.67 -8.12
N GLY A 166 -18.91 -6.42 -8.60
CA GLY A 166 -18.24 -6.18 -9.87
C GLY A 166 -17.36 -4.94 -9.89
N ALA A 167 -16.71 -4.61 -8.77
CA ALA A 167 -15.71 -3.56 -8.72
C ALA A 167 -14.34 -4.10 -9.16
N LEU A 168 -13.62 -3.30 -9.93
CA LEU A 168 -12.29 -3.63 -10.46
C LEU A 168 -11.19 -3.02 -9.61
N ASP A 169 -10.24 -3.84 -9.20
CA ASP A 169 -9.00 -3.40 -8.55
C ASP A 169 -7.83 -4.24 -9.07
N PHE A 170 -7.13 -3.71 -10.09
CA PHE A 170 -6.10 -4.46 -10.81
C PHE A 170 -4.94 -4.89 -9.91
N ALA A 171 -4.46 -3.98 -9.07
CA ALA A 171 -3.27 -4.23 -8.27
C ALA A 171 -3.32 -3.68 -6.83
N GLY A 172 -4.47 -3.21 -6.32
CA GLY A 172 -4.60 -2.86 -4.91
C GLY A 172 -4.92 -1.39 -4.60
N GLY A 173 -5.78 -0.77 -5.40
CA GLY A 173 -6.37 0.53 -5.04
C GLY A 173 -7.08 0.46 -3.70
N ASP A 174 -7.97 -0.50 -3.53
CA ASP A 174 -8.70 -0.79 -2.29
C ASP A 174 -7.83 -1.55 -1.29
N VAL A 175 -7.28 -2.69 -1.72
CA VAL A 175 -6.61 -3.65 -0.83
C VAL A 175 -5.33 -3.08 -0.23
N VAL A 176 -4.55 -2.32 -1.00
CA VAL A 176 -3.25 -1.79 -0.57
C VAL A 176 -3.36 -0.33 -0.12
N HIS A 177 -3.85 0.55 -1.01
CA HIS A 177 -3.69 1.99 -0.80
C HIS A 177 -4.77 2.59 0.08
N ILE A 178 -6.04 2.29 -0.16
CA ILE A 178 -7.13 2.79 0.69
C ILE A 178 -6.99 2.19 2.08
N SER A 179 -6.77 0.88 2.20
CA SER A 179 -6.66 0.20 3.48
C SER A 179 -5.51 0.76 4.33
N SER A 180 -4.28 0.79 3.80
CA SER A 180 -3.11 1.25 4.55
C SER A 180 -3.17 2.74 4.91
N GLY A 181 -3.61 3.58 3.95
CA GLY A 181 -3.73 5.01 4.18
C GLY A 181 -4.79 5.33 5.23
N LEU A 182 -5.95 4.67 5.18
CA LEU A 182 -7.02 4.81 6.18
C LEU A 182 -6.59 4.33 7.56
N THR A 183 -5.93 3.16 7.63
CA THR A 183 -5.35 2.65 8.89
C THR A 183 -4.37 3.65 9.49
N GLY A 184 -3.51 4.25 8.64
CA GLY A 184 -2.62 5.32 9.06
C GLY A 184 -3.36 6.51 9.66
N LEU A 185 -4.47 6.94 9.04
CA LEU A 185 -5.33 8.01 9.56
C LEU A 185 -5.96 7.65 10.91
N VAL A 186 -6.59 6.49 11.03
CA VAL A 186 -7.23 6.04 12.28
C VAL A 186 -6.22 5.99 13.41
N LEU A 187 -5.06 5.37 13.19
CA LEU A 187 -4.01 5.29 14.20
C LEU A 187 -3.43 6.66 14.56
N CYS A 188 -3.23 7.56 13.59
CA CYS A 188 -2.72 8.90 13.93
C CYS A 188 -3.74 9.71 14.76
N LEU A 189 -5.04 9.50 14.56
CA LEU A 189 -6.09 10.09 15.40
C LEU A 189 -6.06 9.51 16.83
N LEU A 190 -5.89 8.20 16.99
CA LEU A 190 -5.77 7.54 18.29
C LEU A 190 -4.51 7.93 19.07
N LEU A 191 -3.41 8.24 18.35
CA LEU A 191 -2.14 8.71 18.92
C LEU A 191 -2.18 10.18 19.34
N GLY A 192 -2.96 10.99 18.65
CA GLY A 192 -2.94 12.44 18.78
C GLY A 192 -1.75 13.12 18.10
N LYS A 193 -1.69 14.45 18.22
CA LYS A 193 -0.70 15.29 17.52
C LYS A 193 0.68 15.18 18.15
N ARG A 194 1.75 15.23 17.30
CA ARG A 194 3.15 15.33 17.77
C ARG A 194 3.38 16.63 18.52
N LYS A 195 4.34 16.60 19.43
CA LYS A 195 4.77 17.80 20.17
C LYS A 195 5.25 18.88 19.20
N GLY A 196 4.62 20.03 19.22
CA GLY A 196 4.92 21.14 18.32
C GLY A 196 4.24 21.06 16.93
N PHE A 197 3.24 20.18 16.74
CA PHE A 197 2.45 20.17 15.54
C PHE A 197 1.79 21.53 15.26
N GLY A 198 1.93 22.03 14.04
CA GLY A 198 1.45 23.36 13.65
C GLY A 198 2.34 24.54 14.09
N MET A 199 3.31 24.33 15.00
CA MET A 199 4.24 25.36 15.47
C MET A 199 5.68 25.15 14.98
N MET A 200 6.05 23.91 14.67
CA MET A 200 7.39 23.54 14.23
C MET A 200 7.37 22.99 12.80
N SER A 201 8.38 23.32 12.01
CA SER A 201 8.59 22.71 10.71
C SER A 201 9.26 21.33 10.87
N TYR A 202 8.57 20.27 10.44
CA TYR A 202 9.13 18.92 10.36
C TYR A 202 9.77 18.71 8.99
N ARG A 203 11.01 19.16 8.84
CA ARG A 203 11.74 19.05 7.57
C ARG A 203 12.35 17.65 7.42
N PRO A 204 12.30 17.07 6.21
CA PRO A 204 13.07 15.86 5.88
C PRO A 204 14.55 16.06 6.23
N HIS A 205 15.15 15.05 6.89
CA HIS A 205 16.55 15.19 7.28
C HIS A 205 17.52 14.77 6.17
N ASN A 206 17.09 13.89 5.24
CA ASN A 206 17.95 13.34 4.19
C ASN A 206 17.18 13.21 2.86
N VAL A 207 17.20 14.27 2.07
CA VAL A 207 16.51 14.33 0.76
C VAL A 207 17.07 13.30 -0.24
N PRO A 208 18.40 13.01 -0.32
CA PRO A 208 18.91 11.89 -1.12
C PRO A 208 18.32 10.53 -0.75
N PHE A 209 18.07 10.23 0.53
CA PHE A 209 17.39 8.99 0.94
C PHE A 209 15.94 8.96 0.48
N VAL A 210 15.25 10.10 0.50
CA VAL A 210 13.89 10.21 -0.06
C VAL A 210 13.90 9.86 -1.55
N ALA A 211 14.83 10.41 -2.32
CA ALA A 211 14.97 10.12 -3.74
C ALA A 211 15.33 8.65 -4.00
N LEU A 212 16.27 8.09 -3.23
CA LEU A 212 16.63 6.67 -3.33
C LEU A 212 15.44 5.77 -3.05
N GLY A 213 14.73 6.02 -1.95
CA GLY A 213 13.54 5.25 -1.57
C GLY A 213 12.43 5.34 -2.63
N ALA A 214 12.16 6.54 -3.14
CA ALA A 214 11.19 6.74 -4.23
C ALA A 214 11.59 5.98 -5.51
N THR A 215 12.87 5.92 -5.85
CA THR A 215 13.38 5.17 -7.01
C THR A 215 13.21 3.67 -6.82
N LEU A 216 13.50 3.13 -5.62
CA LEU A 216 13.30 1.72 -5.32
C LEU A 216 11.81 1.34 -5.33
N LEU A 217 10.94 2.21 -4.82
CA LEU A 217 9.49 2.05 -4.91
C LEU A 217 9.03 2.05 -6.37
N TRP A 218 9.49 3.00 -7.18
CA TRP A 218 9.13 3.10 -8.59
C TRP A 218 9.55 1.86 -9.38
N PHE A 219 10.79 1.40 -9.17
CA PHE A 219 11.29 0.20 -9.84
C PHE A 219 10.52 -1.06 -9.42
N GLY A 220 10.24 -1.21 -8.11
CA GLY A 220 9.44 -2.32 -7.60
C GLY A 220 7.99 -2.30 -8.11
N TRP A 221 7.44 -1.10 -8.38
CA TRP A 221 6.08 -0.94 -8.86
C TRP A 221 5.86 -1.49 -10.28
N PHE A 222 6.91 -1.66 -11.04
CA PHE A 222 6.81 -2.36 -12.32
C PHE A 222 6.41 -3.82 -12.13
N GLY A 223 6.99 -4.51 -11.16
CA GLY A 223 6.54 -5.84 -10.76
C GLY A 223 5.20 -5.83 -10.04
N PHE A 224 4.92 -4.79 -9.25
CA PHE A 224 3.67 -4.63 -8.54
C PHE A 224 2.46 -4.57 -9.49
N ASN A 225 2.46 -3.67 -10.47
CA ASN A 225 1.37 -3.51 -11.41
C ASN A 225 1.40 -4.56 -12.53
N ALA A 226 2.52 -4.74 -13.23
CA ALA A 226 2.56 -5.71 -14.32
C ALA A 226 2.39 -7.15 -13.83
N GLY A 227 2.93 -7.48 -12.65
CA GLY A 227 2.78 -8.81 -12.06
C GLY A 227 1.35 -9.15 -11.64
N SER A 228 0.48 -8.15 -11.42
CA SER A 228 -0.93 -8.35 -11.07
C SER A 228 -1.79 -8.84 -12.25
N GLU A 229 -1.22 -8.97 -13.44
CA GLU A 229 -1.82 -9.72 -14.55
C GLU A 229 -1.64 -11.23 -14.39
N PHE A 230 -0.68 -11.65 -13.57
CA PHE A 230 -0.32 -13.06 -13.35
C PHE A 230 0.20 -13.78 -14.61
N ALA A 231 0.27 -13.12 -15.76
CA ALA A 231 0.77 -13.64 -17.03
C ALA A 231 1.79 -12.68 -17.69
N ALA A 232 2.72 -13.23 -18.44
CA ALA A 232 3.69 -12.46 -19.26
C ALA A 232 3.09 -12.18 -20.64
N ASP A 233 2.11 -11.28 -20.72
CA ASP A 233 1.31 -11.03 -21.91
C ASP A 233 1.17 -9.54 -22.28
N GLY A 234 0.18 -9.22 -23.12
CA GLY A 234 -0.08 -7.86 -23.59
C GLY A 234 -0.63 -6.93 -22.52
N VAL A 235 -1.43 -7.46 -21.55
CA VAL A 235 -2.00 -6.67 -20.47
C VAL A 235 -0.92 -6.33 -19.42
N ALA A 236 -0.02 -7.26 -19.12
CA ALA A 236 1.16 -6.98 -18.28
C ALA A 236 2.03 -5.87 -18.91
N ALA A 237 2.24 -5.91 -20.24
CA ALA A 237 2.98 -4.86 -20.94
C ALA A 237 2.24 -3.51 -20.91
N LEU A 238 0.91 -3.50 -21.04
CA LEU A 238 0.07 -2.30 -20.90
C LEU A 238 0.17 -1.72 -19.49
N ALA A 239 0.03 -2.55 -18.46
CA ALA A 239 0.15 -2.14 -17.06
C ALA A 239 1.51 -1.51 -16.75
N LEU A 240 2.60 -2.04 -17.35
CA LEU A 240 3.94 -1.47 -17.24
C LEU A 240 4.01 -0.07 -17.85
N VAL A 241 3.50 0.11 -19.09
CA VAL A 241 3.46 1.42 -19.77
C VAL A 241 2.63 2.42 -18.95
N ASN A 242 1.44 2.04 -18.51
CA ASN A 242 0.56 2.89 -17.73
C ASN A 242 1.20 3.34 -16.40
N THR A 243 1.96 2.45 -15.77
CA THR A 243 2.70 2.75 -14.53
C THR A 243 3.75 3.85 -14.77
N VAL A 244 4.52 3.77 -15.86
CA VAL A 244 5.51 4.80 -16.24
C VAL A 244 4.81 6.12 -16.55
N VAL A 245 3.76 6.09 -17.37
CA VAL A 245 3.06 7.28 -17.87
C VAL A 245 2.39 8.03 -16.71
N ALA A 246 1.63 7.33 -15.86
CA ALA A 246 0.94 7.95 -14.74
C ALA A 246 1.91 8.53 -13.70
N SER A 247 2.97 7.80 -13.36
CA SER A 247 3.97 8.28 -12.40
C SER A 247 4.73 9.49 -12.92
N GLY A 248 5.12 9.48 -14.21
CA GLY A 248 5.81 10.60 -14.85
C GLY A 248 4.93 11.85 -14.96
N SER A 249 3.66 11.70 -15.37
CA SER A 249 2.71 12.82 -15.48
C SER A 249 2.36 13.41 -14.10
N ALA A 250 2.22 12.57 -13.08
CA ALA A 250 1.96 13.02 -11.72
C ALA A 250 3.16 13.77 -11.11
N LEU A 251 4.39 13.30 -11.35
CA LEU A 251 5.61 14.00 -10.95
C LEU A 251 5.63 15.43 -11.51
N ILE A 252 5.40 15.58 -12.82
CA ILE A 252 5.38 16.89 -13.46
C ILE A 252 4.23 17.75 -12.94
N SER A 253 3.05 17.19 -12.77
CA SER A 253 1.89 17.89 -12.20
C SER A 253 2.18 18.40 -10.79
N TRP A 254 2.82 17.59 -9.92
CA TRP A 254 3.22 18.01 -8.58
C TRP A 254 4.19 19.18 -8.59
N VAL A 255 5.24 19.09 -9.43
CA VAL A 255 6.24 20.17 -9.61
C VAL A 255 5.57 21.46 -10.06
N ILE A 256 4.59 21.40 -10.96
CA ILE A 256 3.81 22.57 -11.38
C ILE A 256 3.01 23.13 -10.22
N VAL A 257 2.31 22.30 -9.45
CA VAL A 257 1.55 22.72 -8.26
C VAL A 257 2.45 23.44 -7.25
N GLU A 258 3.61 22.87 -6.92
CA GLU A 258 4.57 23.53 -6.03
C GLU A 258 5.09 24.86 -6.60
N ARG A 259 5.39 24.89 -7.90
CA ARG A 259 5.82 26.13 -8.55
C ARG A 259 4.80 27.25 -8.43
N VAL A 260 3.51 26.91 -8.58
CA VAL A 260 2.40 27.89 -8.48
C VAL A 260 2.13 28.28 -7.02
N LYS A 261 2.15 27.31 -6.08
CA LYS A 261 1.73 27.53 -4.68
C LYS A 261 2.86 28.06 -3.79
N VAL A 262 4.08 27.57 -3.99
CA VAL A 262 5.24 27.82 -3.12
C VAL A 262 6.34 28.62 -3.84
N GLY A 263 6.26 28.69 -5.16
CA GLY A 263 7.22 29.44 -5.99
C GLY A 263 8.46 28.65 -6.39
N LYS A 264 8.72 27.48 -5.80
CA LYS A 264 9.90 26.64 -6.10
C LYS A 264 9.52 25.16 -6.06
N PRO A 265 9.91 24.36 -7.05
CA PRO A 265 9.77 22.90 -6.98
C PRO A 265 10.80 22.31 -6.02
N THR A 266 10.46 21.19 -5.41
CA THR A 266 11.35 20.45 -4.50
C THR A 266 11.54 19.01 -4.99
N LEU A 267 12.69 18.39 -4.66
CA LEU A 267 12.93 16.98 -4.96
C LEU A 267 11.99 16.08 -4.13
N VAL A 268 11.68 16.48 -2.91
CA VAL A 268 10.70 15.76 -2.07
C VAL A 268 9.31 15.80 -2.71
N GLY A 269 8.89 16.96 -3.20
CA GLY A 269 7.61 17.09 -3.91
C GLY A 269 7.57 16.27 -5.20
N ALA A 270 8.65 16.31 -6.00
CA ALA A 270 8.76 15.49 -7.20
C ALA A 270 8.65 13.97 -6.87
N ALA A 271 9.34 13.51 -5.81
CA ALA A 271 9.26 12.13 -5.34
C ALA A 271 7.86 11.77 -4.82
N THR A 272 7.20 12.68 -4.10
CA THR A 272 5.82 12.48 -3.64
C THR A 272 4.84 12.42 -4.80
N GLY A 273 4.99 13.30 -5.80
CA GLY A 273 4.18 13.27 -7.02
C GLY A 273 4.36 11.98 -7.82
N LEU A 274 5.61 11.51 -7.93
CA LEU A 274 5.91 10.20 -8.55
C LEU A 274 5.09 9.08 -7.87
N VAL A 275 5.16 9.00 -6.53
CA VAL A 275 4.45 7.98 -5.74
C VAL A 275 2.93 8.15 -5.87
N ALA A 276 2.39 9.37 -5.84
CA ALA A 276 0.96 9.62 -6.04
C ALA A 276 0.48 9.10 -7.40
N GLY A 277 1.29 9.25 -8.46
CA GLY A 277 1.02 8.71 -9.79
C GLY A 277 1.03 7.19 -9.83
N LEU A 278 1.93 6.55 -9.08
CA LEU A 278 1.97 5.10 -8.91
C LEU A 278 0.70 4.59 -8.21
N VAL A 279 0.28 5.28 -7.16
CA VAL A 279 -0.94 4.95 -6.40
C VAL A 279 -2.19 5.06 -7.25
N VAL A 280 -2.37 6.17 -7.97
CA VAL A 280 -3.62 6.40 -8.73
C VAL A 280 -3.81 5.40 -9.87
N ILE A 281 -2.73 4.96 -10.51
CA ILE A 281 -2.84 4.01 -11.63
C ILE A 281 -3.02 2.56 -11.16
N THR A 282 -2.66 2.25 -9.92
CA THR A 282 -2.68 0.89 -9.38
C THR A 282 -4.00 0.15 -9.59
N PRO A 283 -5.19 0.68 -9.28
CA PRO A 283 -6.45 -0.02 -9.53
C PRO A 283 -6.84 -0.11 -11.01
N ALA A 284 -6.20 0.64 -11.89
CA ALA A 284 -6.55 0.78 -13.29
C ALA A 284 -5.48 0.26 -14.27
N ALA A 285 -4.32 -0.20 -13.78
CA ALA A 285 -3.11 -0.33 -14.59
C ALA A 285 -3.28 -1.21 -15.83
N GLY A 286 -4.02 -2.32 -15.74
CA GLY A 286 -4.33 -3.21 -16.87
C GLY A 286 -5.63 -2.87 -17.60
N PHE A 287 -6.41 -1.91 -17.12
CA PHE A 287 -7.76 -1.66 -17.62
C PHE A 287 -7.91 -0.41 -18.49
N VAL A 288 -6.94 0.47 -18.54
CA VAL A 288 -7.06 1.78 -19.20
C VAL A 288 -6.01 1.98 -20.29
N GLU A 289 -6.34 2.81 -21.26
CA GLU A 289 -5.37 3.22 -22.29
C GLU A 289 -4.33 4.21 -21.72
N PRO A 290 -3.12 4.29 -22.31
CA PRO A 290 -2.04 5.16 -21.80
C PRO A 290 -2.40 6.65 -21.73
N TRP A 291 -3.28 7.16 -22.59
CA TRP A 291 -3.75 8.54 -22.50
C TRP A 291 -4.56 8.80 -21.22
N ALA A 292 -5.38 7.81 -20.80
CA ALA A 292 -6.13 7.90 -19.55
C ALA A 292 -5.19 7.85 -18.35
N ALA A 293 -4.18 6.97 -18.36
CA ALA A 293 -3.12 6.93 -17.35
C ALA A 293 -2.40 8.28 -17.20
N LEU A 294 -2.12 8.96 -18.33
CA LEU A 294 -1.55 10.32 -18.31
C LEU A 294 -2.48 11.31 -17.60
N VAL A 295 -3.77 11.29 -17.93
CA VAL A 295 -4.78 12.17 -17.31
C VAL A 295 -4.91 11.88 -15.81
N MET A 296 -4.97 10.60 -15.42
CA MET A 296 -5.04 10.19 -14.02
C MET A 296 -3.85 10.74 -13.21
N GLY A 297 -2.63 10.63 -13.74
CA GLY A 297 -1.45 11.19 -13.11
C GLY A 297 -1.48 12.71 -12.99
N LEU A 298 -1.96 13.43 -14.02
CA LEU A 298 -2.11 14.89 -13.94
C LEU A 298 -3.11 15.34 -12.88
N ILE A 299 -4.19 14.58 -12.68
CA ILE A 299 -5.28 14.93 -11.76
C ILE A 299 -4.91 14.60 -10.29
N VAL A 300 -4.23 13.49 -10.03
CA VAL A 300 -3.99 13.03 -8.65
C VAL A 300 -3.10 13.97 -7.87
N SER A 301 -2.08 14.56 -8.49
CA SER A 301 -1.12 15.41 -7.79
C SER A 301 -1.75 16.64 -7.13
N PRO A 302 -2.56 17.48 -7.82
CA PRO A 302 -3.24 18.59 -7.14
C PRO A 302 -4.21 18.12 -6.04
N ILE A 303 -4.87 16.97 -6.20
CA ILE A 303 -5.80 16.41 -5.20
C ILE A 303 -5.03 15.98 -3.94
N CYS A 304 -3.98 15.15 -4.10
CA CYS A 304 -3.14 14.72 -2.97
C CYS A 304 -2.43 15.91 -2.31
N TYR A 305 -1.91 16.85 -3.10
CA TYR A 305 -1.32 18.08 -2.57
C TYR A 305 -2.31 18.87 -1.70
N PHE A 306 -3.56 19.01 -2.16
CA PHE A 306 -4.62 19.67 -1.40
C PHE A 306 -4.94 18.91 -0.10
N ALA A 307 -5.03 17.58 -0.15
CA ALA A 307 -5.27 16.75 1.03
C ALA A 307 -4.15 16.90 2.07
N ILE A 308 -2.89 16.83 1.64
CA ILE A 308 -1.71 16.90 2.49
C ILE A 308 -1.50 18.32 3.06
N SER A 309 -1.70 19.35 2.25
CA SER A 309 -1.38 20.73 2.66
C SER A 309 -2.55 21.42 3.36
N PHE A 310 -3.76 21.36 2.76
CA PHE A 310 -4.91 22.12 3.23
C PHE A 310 -5.78 21.33 4.20
N CYS A 311 -6.23 20.12 3.82
CA CYS A 311 -7.13 19.33 4.65
C CYS A 311 -6.46 18.94 5.96
N LYS A 312 -5.22 18.45 5.92
CA LYS A 312 -4.42 18.12 7.10
C LYS A 312 -4.27 19.31 8.05
N ALA A 313 -3.95 20.49 7.52
CA ALA A 313 -3.79 21.70 8.33
C ALA A 313 -5.12 22.18 8.93
N LYS A 314 -6.21 22.17 8.15
CA LYS A 314 -7.53 22.69 8.55
C LYS A 314 -8.26 21.74 9.51
N ILE A 315 -8.27 20.44 9.22
CA ILE A 315 -8.89 19.41 10.07
C ILE A 315 -8.02 19.13 11.30
N GLY A 316 -6.70 19.25 11.13
CA GLY A 316 -5.75 19.16 12.24
C GLY A 316 -5.40 17.73 12.65
N TYR A 317 -5.46 16.77 11.74
CA TYR A 317 -4.89 15.44 11.96
C TYR A 317 -3.38 15.45 11.68
N ASP A 318 -2.61 14.73 12.49
CA ASP A 318 -1.14 14.69 12.36
C ASP A 318 -0.68 13.38 11.71
N ASP A 319 -0.97 13.25 10.43
CA ASP A 319 -0.37 12.22 9.57
C ASP A 319 1.10 12.57 9.33
N ALA A 320 2.02 11.79 9.92
CA ALA A 320 3.41 12.23 10.08
C ALA A 320 4.16 12.36 8.74
N LEU A 321 4.00 11.41 7.84
CA LEU A 321 4.68 11.35 6.54
C LEU A 321 3.69 11.29 5.37
N ASP A 322 2.48 11.78 5.59
CA ASP A 322 1.45 11.99 4.56
C ASP A 322 0.94 10.70 3.87
N ALA A 323 0.99 9.55 4.60
CA ALA A 323 0.56 8.26 4.06
C ALA A 323 -0.95 8.26 3.69
N PHE A 324 -1.83 8.81 4.54
CA PHE A 324 -3.25 8.95 4.22
C PHE A 324 -3.47 9.82 2.98
N GLY A 325 -2.85 10.99 2.96
CA GLY A 325 -3.05 11.96 1.88
C GLY A 325 -2.53 11.51 0.53
N CYS A 326 -1.54 10.60 0.51
CA CYS A 326 -1.00 10.02 -0.71
C CYS A 326 -1.73 8.72 -1.08
N HIS A 327 -1.82 7.75 -0.16
CA HIS A 327 -2.31 6.41 -0.47
C HIS A 327 -3.83 6.29 -0.42
N ALA A 328 -4.51 6.69 0.66
CA ALA A 328 -5.97 6.58 0.70
C ALA A 328 -6.65 7.52 -0.31
N VAL A 329 -6.23 8.77 -0.33
CA VAL A 329 -6.81 9.75 -1.28
C VAL A 329 -6.48 9.37 -2.72
N GLY A 330 -5.22 9.00 -3.00
CA GLY A 330 -4.80 8.57 -4.34
C GLY A 330 -5.49 7.29 -4.80
N GLY A 331 -5.69 6.30 -3.91
CA GLY A 331 -6.41 5.07 -4.18
C GLY A 331 -7.88 5.31 -4.50
N ILE A 332 -8.56 6.16 -3.71
CA ILE A 332 -9.96 6.56 -3.97
C ILE A 332 -10.08 7.22 -5.36
N VAL A 333 -9.19 8.16 -5.67
CA VAL A 333 -9.19 8.80 -7.01
C VAL A 333 -8.94 7.76 -8.10
N GLY A 334 -8.01 6.82 -7.88
CA GLY A 334 -7.72 5.74 -8.81
C GLY A 334 -8.91 4.83 -9.08
N GLY A 335 -9.59 4.34 -8.03
CA GLY A 335 -10.78 3.51 -8.17
C GLY A 335 -11.92 4.23 -8.90
N ILE A 336 -12.17 5.51 -8.60
CA ILE A 336 -13.16 6.33 -9.33
C ILE A 336 -12.76 6.45 -10.81
N CYS A 337 -11.47 6.71 -11.08
CA CYS A 337 -10.97 6.81 -12.45
C CYS A 337 -11.07 5.48 -13.21
N THR A 338 -10.90 4.33 -12.54
CA THR A 338 -11.13 3.01 -13.13
C THR A 338 -12.57 2.90 -13.63
N GLY A 339 -13.55 3.30 -12.83
CA GLY A 339 -14.96 3.33 -13.24
C GLY A 339 -15.27 4.28 -14.41
N ILE A 340 -14.42 5.28 -14.63
CA ILE A 340 -14.58 6.24 -15.73
C ILE A 340 -13.87 5.78 -17.01
N PHE A 341 -12.63 5.28 -16.90
CA PHE A 341 -11.70 5.08 -18.03
C PHE A 341 -11.46 3.62 -18.40
N CYS A 342 -12.09 2.63 -17.73
CA CYS A 342 -11.92 1.22 -18.06
C CYS A 342 -12.35 0.93 -19.50
N VAL A 343 -11.46 0.34 -20.29
CA VAL A 343 -11.76 -0.16 -21.64
C VAL A 343 -12.62 -1.43 -21.49
N PRO A 344 -13.80 -1.52 -22.12
CA PRO A 344 -14.71 -2.66 -21.93
C PRO A 344 -14.06 -4.01 -22.20
N GLU A 345 -13.21 -4.10 -23.22
CA GLU A 345 -12.52 -5.32 -23.64
C GLU A 345 -11.43 -5.78 -22.66
N LEU A 346 -11.01 -4.92 -21.73
CA LEU A 346 -10.04 -5.21 -20.67
C LEU A 346 -10.69 -5.46 -19.31
N SER A 347 -12.00 -5.24 -19.21
CA SER A 347 -12.74 -5.42 -17.96
C SER A 347 -12.85 -6.90 -17.59
N TRP A 348 -12.70 -7.24 -16.32
CA TRP A 348 -12.97 -8.58 -15.79
C TRP A 348 -14.46 -8.80 -15.47
N THR A 349 -15.30 -7.77 -15.68
CA THR A 349 -16.74 -7.78 -15.44
C THR A 349 -17.51 -7.46 -16.72
N ASP A 350 -18.83 -7.61 -16.68
CA ASP A 350 -19.72 -7.21 -17.78
C ASP A 350 -19.81 -5.68 -17.96
N PHE A 351 -19.16 -4.89 -17.08
CA PHE A 351 -19.22 -3.44 -17.08
C PHE A 351 -17.96 -2.81 -17.67
N GLY A 352 -18.13 -1.79 -18.50
CA GLY A 352 -17.05 -0.94 -19.00
C GLY A 352 -17.08 0.46 -18.43
N GLY A 353 -16.02 1.21 -18.64
CA GLY A 353 -15.88 2.58 -18.16
C GLY A 353 -16.89 3.56 -18.76
N LEU A 354 -17.32 4.51 -17.96
CA LEU A 354 -18.33 5.52 -18.30
C LEU A 354 -18.06 6.21 -19.64
N ILE A 355 -16.81 6.52 -19.94
CA ILE A 355 -16.43 7.27 -21.15
C ILE A 355 -16.61 6.47 -22.44
N TYR A 356 -16.55 5.14 -22.38
CA TYR A 356 -16.71 4.24 -23.53
C TYR A 356 -18.15 3.76 -23.70
N THR A 357 -18.83 3.48 -22.60
CA THR A 357 -20.17 2.86 -22.60
C THR A 357 -21.32 3.85 -22.42
N GLY A 358 -21.06 5.00 -21.78
CA GLY A 358 -22.10 5.91 -21.31
C GLY A 358 -22.89 5.36 -20.10
N ASP A 359 -22.54 4.16 -19.59
CA ASP A 359 -23.18 3.51 -18.46
C ASP A 359 -22.39 3.80 -17.16
N VAL A 360 -23.13 4.07 -16.09
CA VAL A 360 -22.58 4.37 -14.76
C VAL A 360 -22.39 3.12 -13.88
N SER A 361 -22.69 1.94 -14.37
CA SER A 361 -22.71 0.70 -13.58
C SER A 361 -21.35 0.43 -12.97
N LEU A 362 -20.26 0.40 -13.76
CA LEU A 362 -18.91 0.20 -13.22
C LEU A 362 -18.51 1.30 -12.23
N LEU A 363 -18.82 2.57 -12.53
CA LEU A 363 -18.53 3.67 -11.61
C LEU A 363 -19.29 3.49 -10.28
N GLY A 364 -20.54 3.01 -10.34
CA GLY A 364 -21.32 2.68 -9.16
C GLY A 364 -20.70 1.54 -8.35
N SER A 365 -20.27 0.48 -9.01
CA SER A 365 -19.54 -0.65 -8.38
C SER A 365 -18.26 -0.20 -7.71
N GLN A 366 -17.46 0.64 -8.36
CA GLN A 366 -16.23 1.21 -7.79
C GLN A 366 -16.50 2.02 -6.52
N ILE A 367 -17.49 2.92 -6.57
CA ILE A 367 -17.87 3.73 -5.40
C ILE A 367 -18.34 2.84 -4.25
N LEU A 368 -19.13 1.81 -4.53
CA LEU A 368 -19.64 0.90 -3.51
C LEU A 368 -18.50 0.05 -2.91
N GLY A 369 -17.58 -0.47 -3.73
CA GLY A 369 -16.38 -1.20 -3.28
C GLY A 369 -15.51 -0.34 -2.36
N ILE A 370 -15.21 0.91 -2.77
CA ILE A 370 -14.48 1.88 -1.95
C ILE A 370 -15.18 2.14 -0.60
N LEU A 371 -16.49 2.33 -0.60
CA LEU A 371 -17.25 2.57 0.64
C LEU A 371 -17.20 1.36 1.58
N ILE A 372 -17.34 0.15 1.05
CA ILE A 372 -17.22 -1.09 1.85
C ILE A 372 -15.82 -1.20 2.43
N THR A 373 -14.78 -0.98 1.63
CA THR A 373 -13.39 -0.97 2.09
C THR A 373 -13.16 0.02 3.21
N VAL A 374 -13.62 1.27 3.05
CA VAL A 374 -13.48 2.32 4.06
C VAL A 374 -14.20 1.96 5.37
N VAL A 375 -15.42 1.43 5.29
CA VAL A 375 -16.18 1.05 6.48
C VAL A 375 -15.55 -0.16 7.16
N PHE A 376 -15.23 -1.21 6.40
CA PHE A 376 -14.65 -2.45 6.92
C PHE A 376 -13.31 -2.18 7.62
N VAL A 377 -12.37 -1.55 6.93
CA VAL A 377 -11.04 -1.23 7.47
C VAL A 377 -11.16 -0.25 8.63
N GLY A 378 -11.91 0.84 8.48
CA GLY A 378 -12.02 1.87 9.51
C GLY A 378 -12.60 1.35 10.82
N VAL A 379 -13.63 0.51 10.78
CA VAL A 379 -14.23 -0.08 11.98
C VAL A 379 -13.24 -1.03 12.67
N LEU A 380 -12.61 -1.93 11.92
CA LEU A 380 -11.65 -2.88 12.50
C LEU A 380 -10.40 -2.18 13.04
N ASP A 381 -9.91 -1.15 12.39
CA ASP A 381 -8.78 -0.36 12.86
C ASP A 381 -9.03 0.30 14.20
N VAL A 382 -10.23 0.87 14.39
CA VAL A 382 -10.62 1.45 15.70
C VAL A 382 -10.66 0.36 16.76
N VAL A 383 -11.28 -0.78 16.47
CA VAL A 383 -11.39 -1.90 17.42
C VAL A 383 -10.00 -2.42 17.80
N ILE A 384 -9.16 -2.75 16.81
CA ILE A 384 -7.80 -3.26 17.05
C ILE A 384 -6.97 -2.21 17.79
N GLY A 385 -7.04 -0.94 17.36
CA GLY A 385 -6.32 0.16 17.98
C GLY A 385 -6.68 0.34 19.47
N LEU A 386 -7.96 0.20 19.82
CA LEU A 386 -8.42 0.27 21.22
C LEU A 386 -7.99 -0.94 22.03
N ILE A 387 -8.03 -2.15 21.46
CA ILE A 387 -7.54 -3.38 22.11
C ILE A 387 -6.04 -3.24 22.41
N VAL A 388 -5.24 -2.88 21.40
CA VAL A 388 -3.79 -2.70 21.58
C VAL A 388 -3.52 -1.58 22.60
N LYS A 389 -4.26 -0.47 22.54
CA LYS A 389 -4.14 0.61 23.53
C LYS A 389 -4.38 0.12 24.96
N ALA A 390 -5.37 -0.73 25.17
CA ALA A 390 -5.63 -1.33 26.47
C ALA A 390 -4.46 -2.23 26.94
N CYS A 391 -3.89 -3.04 26.04
CA CYS A 391 -2.72 -3.89 26.34
C CYS A 391 -1.47 -3.07 26.68
N PHE A 392 -1.34 -1.85 26.17
CA PHE A 392 -0.22 -0.94 26.41
C PHE A 392 -0.50 0.11 27.49
N LYS A 393 -1.23 -0.28 28.56
CA LYS A 393 -1.55 0.57 29.73
C LYS A 393 -2.27 1.87 29.34
N GLY A 394 -3.16 1.81 28.36
CA GLY A 394 -3.98 2.93 27.92
C GLY A 394 -3.29 3.93 26.97
N SER A 395 -2.05 3.68 26.53
CA SER A 395 -1.34 4.57 25.62
C SER A 395 -0.54 3.84 24.56
N LEU A 396 -0.87 4.10 23.30
CA LEU A 396 -0.06 3.67 22.14
C LEU A 396 1.19 4.54 21.95
N ARG A 397 1.19 5.75 22.54
CA ARG A 397 2.21 6.78 22.36
C ARG A 397 3.31 6.65 23.41
N VAL A 398 4.53 6.99 23.00
CA VAL A 398 5.69 7.18 23.89
C VAL A 398 5.47 8.38 24.82
N SER A 399 6.31 8.53 25.85
CA SER A 399 6.26 9.71 26.74
C SER A 399 6.70 10.98 26.00
N GLU A 400 6.37 12.15 26.54
CA GLU A 400 6.79 13.43 25.98
C GLU A 400 8.31 13.62 26.03
N GLU A 401 8.97 13.05 27.04
CA GLU A 401 10.42 13.05 27.19
C GLU A 401 11.09 12.22 26.11
N GLU A 402 10.61 11.00 25.85
CA GLU A 402 11.10 10.12 24.77
C GLU A 402 10.90 10.78 23.39
N GLU A 403 9.73 11.39 23.15
CA GLU A 403 9.48 12.12 21.90
C GLU A 403 10.41 13.34 21.75
N ALA A 404 10.70 14.04 22.85
CA ALA A 404 11.61 15.17 22.86
C ALA A 404 13.07 14.75 22.64
N GLN A 405 13.50 13.64 23.25
CA GLN A 405 14.83 13.06 23.06
C GLN A 405 15.03 12.56 21.63
N GLY A 406 14.05 11.86 21.09
CA GLY A 406 14.08 11.15 19.81
C GLY A 406 14.11 9.65 20.00
N LEU A 407 13.34 8.96 19.15
CA LEU A 407 13.04 7.54 19.36
C LEU A 407 14.19 6.62 18.98
N ASP A 408 15.15 7.08 18.18
CA ASP A 408 16.34 6.29 17.85
C ASP A 408 17.09 5.90 19.12
N VAL A 409 17.36 6.87 19.98
CA VAL A 409 18.07 6.64 21.26
C VAL A 409 17.10 6.16 22.33
N ALA A 410 15.94 6.78 22.48
CA ALA A 410 15.02 6.49 23.57
C ALA A 410 14.41 5.10 23.51
N ALA A 411 14.10 4.59 22.29
CA ALA A 411 13.45 3.30 22.10
C ALA A 411 14.42 2.19 21.71
N HIS A 412 15.54 2.52 21.03
CA HIS A 412 16.43 1.51 20.43
C HIS A 412 17.87 1.60 20.93
N GLY A 413 18.25 2.68 21.63
CA GLY A 413 19.64 2.87 22.08
C GLY A 413 20.64 3.08 20.94
N GLU A 414 20.14 3.41 19.75
CA GLU A 414 20.91 3.51 18.52
C GLU A 414 20.82 4.90 17.94
N SER A 415 21.80 5.32 17.15
CA SER A 415 21.78 6.58 16.40
C SER A 415 22.04 6.32 14.93
N ALA A 416 21.19 6.86 14.04
CA ALA A 416 21.43 6.77 12.60
C ALA A 416 22.75 7.42 12.16
N TYR A 417 23.18 8.44 12.92
CA TYR A 417 24.41 9.23 12.65
C TYR A 417 25.16 9.45 13.95
N PRO A 418 25.89 8.44 14.45
CA PRO A 418 26.67 8.60 15.68
C PRO A 418 27.70 9.71 15.51
N ALA A 419 27.90 10.49 16.56
CA ALA A 419 28.95 11.49 16.58
C ALA A 419 30.31 10.77 16.60
N TYR A 420 31.14 11.02 15.61
CA TYR A 420 32.52 10.55 15.61
C TYR A 420 33.30 11.37 16.64
N ILE A 421 33.75 10.72 17.69
CA ILE A 421 34.55 11.34 18.78
C ILE A 421 36.05 10.98 18.69
N GLY A 422 36.46 10.28 17.64
CA GLY A 422 37.88 9.99 17.38
C GLY A 422 38.53 9.00 18.36
N LEU A 423 37.73 8.16 19.03
CA LEU A 423 38.19 7.22 20.05
C LEU A 423 37.83 5.76 19.74
N ASP A 424 37.43 5.45 18.50
CA ASP A 424 37.17 4.07 18.05
C ASP A 424 38.43 3.41 17.58
#